data_ef9e86f2cb8424540e17d12065a43ea3
#
_entry.id   ef9e86f2cb8424540e17d12065a43ea3
#
_cell.length_a   1.000
_cell.length_b   1.000
_cell.length_c   1.000
_cell.angle_alpha   90.00
_cell.angle_beta   90.00
_cell.angle_gamma   90.00
#
_symmetry.space_group_name_H-M   'P 1'
#
loop_
_entity.id
_entity.type
_entity.pdbx_description
1 polymer ?
#
loop_
_entity_poly.entity_id
_entity_poly.type
_entity_poly.pdbx_seq_one_letter_code
_entity_poly.pdbx_strand_id
1 'polypeptide(L)'
;YCARMVAQEYQGMHSKEFVEVLREASENSEENIGGTVEVDIFGYTKDWEMISKAYREEHNYTCECCGVHIDDPYDYYYMHVHHINGDKTNNRKSNLRCLCIRCHSQVDEIHISNFSKGAKRILVSQFNEKYPHKTPHDGKSL
;
A
#
# COMPACT_ATOMS: atom_id res chain seq x y z
N TYR A 1 5.48 9.53 -5.53
CA TYR A 1 5.38 8.17 -5.06
C TYR A 1 4.52 7.35 -6.00
N CYS A 2 4.77 6.06 -6.07
CA CYS A 2 4.08 5.19 -7.03
C CYS A 2 2.57 5.31 -7.01
N ALA A 3 1.99 5.32 -5.84
CA ALA A 3 0.54 5.35 -5.69
C ALA A 3 -0.11 6.55 -6.37
N ARG A 4 0.52 7.70 -6.32
CA ARG A 4 -0.03 8.91 -6.95
C ARG A 4 -0.02 8.80 -8.47
N MET A 5 1.06 8.26 -9.01
CA MET A 5 1.21 8.12 -10.45
C MET A 5 0.16 7.17 -11.01
N VAL A 6 -0.07 6.07 -10.32
CA VAL A 6 -1.06 5.10 -10.73
C VAL A 6 -2.45 5.71 -10.75
N ALA A 7 -2.79 6.50 -9.75
CA ALA A 7 -4.10 7.13 -9.69
C ALA A 7 -4.38 7.98 -10.92
N GLN A 8 -3.37 8.63 -11.47
CA GLN A 8 -3.53 9.42 -12.68
C GLN A 8 -3.72 8.58 -13.93
N GLU A 9 -2.97 7.48 -14.03
CA GLU A 9 -3.00 6.66 -15.23
C GLU A 9 -4.26 5.85 -15.40
N TYR A 10 -4.81 5.35 -14.31
CA TYR A 10 -5.87 4.36 -14.37
C TYR A 10 -7.19 4.82 -13.77
N GLN A 11 -7.33 6.12 -13.57
CA GLN A 11 -8.52 6.67 -12.90
C GLN A 11 -9.82 6.40 -13.64
N GLY A 12 -9.78 6.16 -14.94
CA GLY A 12 -10.98 5.90 -15.73
C GLY A 12 -11.42 4.44 -15.70
N MET A 13 -10.63 3.55 -15.11
CA MET A 13 -10.92 2.13 -15.12
C MET A 13 -11.88 1.77 -14.00
N HIS A 14 -12.87 0.92 -14.32
CA HIS A 14 -13.84 0.49 -13.32
C HIS A 14 -13.17 -0.44 -12.31
N SER A 15 -13.36 -0.15 -11.04
CA SER A 15 -12.66 -0.81 -9.95
C SER A 15 -12.78 -2.33 -9.93
N LYS A 16 -14.00 -2.87 -10.13
CA LYS A 16 -14.23 -4.32 -10.12
C LYS A 16 -13.54 -5.03 -11.27
N GLU A 17 -13.64 -4.48 -12.46
CA GLU A 17 -12.98 -5.06 -13.63
C GLU A 17 -11.47 -5.05 -13.47
N PHE A 18 -10.97 -3.98 -12.92
CA PHE A 18 -9.56 -3.80 -12.66
C PHE A 18 -9.03 -4.87 -11.71
N VAL A 19 -9.73 -5.10 -10.62
CA VAL A 19 -9.34 -6.10 -9.62
C VAL A 19 -9.36 -7.51 -10.22
N GLU A 20 -10.36 -7.84 -11.02
CA GLU A 20 -10.45 -9.15 -11.66
C GLU A 20 -9.25 -9.40 -12.59
N VAL A 21 -8.94 -8.42 -13.43
CA VAL A 21 -7.82 -8.54 -14.36
C VAL A 21 -6.50 -8.71 -13.60
N LEU A 22 -6.31 -7.95 -12.55
CA LEU A 22 -5.08 -8.02 -11.78
C LEU A 22 -4.96 -9.32 -10.99
N ARG A 23 -6.07 -9.87 -10.54
CA ARG A 23 -6.06 -11.15 -9.85
C ARG A 23 -5.56 -12.25 -10.78
N GLU A 24 -6.09 -12.29 -11.99
CA GLU A 24 -5.64 -13.27 -12.98
C GLU A 24 -4.18 -13.10 -13.34
N ALA A 25 -3.75 -11.87 -13.54
CA ALA A 25 -2.35 -11.59 -13.88
C ALA A 25 -1.41 -12.02 -12.76
N SER A 26 -1.81 -11.77 -11.53
CA SER A 26 -1.00 -12.13 -10.37
C SER A 26 -0.88 -13.65 -10.21
N GLU A 27 -1.98 -14.36 -10.39
CA GLU A 27 -1.99 -15.83 -10.32
C GLU A 27 -1.14 -16.42 -11.43
N ASN A 28 -1.30 -15.91 -12.64
CA ASN A 28 -0.54 -16.41 -13.79
C ASN A 28 0.96 -16.18 -13.64
N SER A 29 1.35 -15.06 -13.07
CA SER A 29 2.77 -14.79 -12.90
C SER A 29 3.42 -15.74 -11.90
N GLU A 30 2.64 -16.29 -10.98
CA GLU A 30 3.17 -17.28 -10.05
C GLU A 30 3.30 -18.64 -10.67
N GLU A 31 2.42 -18.97 -11.58
CA GLU A 31 2.50 -20.23 -12.29
C GLU A 31 3.68 -20.26 -13.27
N ASN A 32 4.13 -19.10 -13.67
CA ASN A 32 5.27 -18.95 -14.56
C ASN A 32 6.58 -19.02 -13.82
N ILE A 33 6.78 -20.08 -13.08
CA ILE A 33 8.01 -20.30 -12.34
C ILE A 33 9.13 -20.52 -13.35
N GLY A 34 10.17 -19.73 -13.27
CA GLY A 34 11.31 -19.86 -14.18
C GLY A 34 11.35 -18.77 -15.24
N GLY A 35 10.27 -18.02 -15.40
CA GLY A 35 10.30 -16.83 -16.23
C GLY A 35 10.98 -15.69 -15.48
N THR A 36 11.62 -14.80 -16.22
CA THR A 36 12.19 -13.60 -15.63
C THR A 36 11.06 -12.63 -15.26
N VAL A 37 11.01 -12.26 -14.00
CA VAL A 37 10.08 -11.23 -13.54
C VAL A 37 10.76 -9.89 -13.73
N GLU A 38 10.15 -9.02 -14.54
CA GLU A 38 10.68 -7.67 -14.74
C GLU A 38 10.35 -6.82 -13.53
N VAL A 39 11.39 -6.20 -12.96
CA VAL A 39 11.23 -5.33 -11.81
C VAL A 39 11.84 -3.96 -12.10
N ASP A 40 11.36 -2.94 -11.41
CA ASP A 40 11.93 -1.60 -11.50
C ASP A 40 13.13 -1.49 -10.57
N ILE A 41 13.73 -0.29 -10.51
CA ILE A 41 14.92 -0.05 -9.69
C ILE A 41 14.67 -0.22 -8.20
N PHE A 42 13.40 -0.26 -7.77
CA PHE A 42 13.01 -0.45 -6.37
C PHE A 42 12.62 -1.90 -6.06
N GLY A 43 12.65 -2.77 -7.06
CA GLY A 43 12.32 -4.19 -6.88
C GLY A 43 10.84 -4.55 -7.04
N TYR A 44 10.02 -3.61 -7.43
CA TYR A 44 8.59 -3.86 -7.68
C TYR A 44 8.37 -4.36 -9.10
N THR A 45 7.37 -5.22 -9.28
CA THR A 45 7.02 -5.69 -10.62
C THR A 45 6.47 -4.54 -11.46
N LYS A 46 6.52 -4.73 -12.78
CA LYS A 46 6.11 -3.72 -13.74
C LYS A 46 4.66 -3.27 -13.57
N ASP A 47 3.79 -4.17 -13.14
CA ASP A 47 2.37 -3.91 -12.94
C ASP A 47 2.02 -3.55 -11.48
N TRP A 48 3.03 -3.33 -10.65
CA TRP A 48 2.83 -3.06 -9.22
C TRP A 48 1.91 -1.88 -8.96
N GLU A 49 2.06 -0.81 -9.72
CA GLU A 49 1.25 0.38 -9.49
C GLU A 49 -0.24 0.11 -9.68
N MET A 50 -0.58 -0.67 -10.71
CA MET A 50 -1.96 -1.08 -10.96
C MET A 50 -2.48 -1.95 -9.82
N ILE A 51 -1.69 -2.92 -9.40
CA ILE A 51 -2.06 -3.84 -8.33
C ILE A 51 -2.26 -3.08 -7.02
N SER A 52 -1.35 -2.19 -6.71
CA SER A 52 -1.42 -1.39 -5.49
C SER A 52 -2.68 -0.52 -5.46
N LYS A 53 -2.97 0.13 -6.56
CA LYS A 53 -4.17 0.97 -6.65
C LYS A 53 -5.44 0.15 -6.47
N ALA A 54 -5.54 -0.98 -7.17
CA ALA A 54 -6.71 -1.84 -7.09
C ALA A 54 -6.90 -2.39 -5.68
N TYR A 55 -5.82 -2.79 -5.02
CA TYR A 55 -5.89 -3.31 -3.67
C TYR A 55 -6.40 -2.26 -2.68
N ARG A 56 -5.89 -1.03 -2.81
CA ARG A 56 -6.35 0.06 -1.93
C ARG A 56 -7.81 0.40 -2.17
N GLU A 57 -8.24 0.41 -3.43
CA GLU A 57 -9.64 0.66 -3.76
C GLU A 57 -10.55 -0.43 -3.21
N GLU A 58 -10.11 -1.68 -3.31
CA GLU A 58 -10.86 -2.82 -2.78
C GLU A 58 -11.05 -2.70 -1.27
N HIS A 59 -10.08 -2.15 -0.58
CA HIS A 59 -10.14 -1.93 0.87
C HIS A 59 -10.67 -0.56 1.25
N ASN A 60 -11.20 0.17 0.27
CA ASN A 60 -11.81 1.49 0.49
C ASN A 60 -10.85 2.46 1.19
N TYR A 61 -9.58 2.40 0.84
CA TYR A 61 -8.53 3.26 1.41
C TYR A 61 -8.59 3.30 2.94
N THR A 62 -8.80 2.13 3.53
CA THR A 62 -8.88 1.95 4.97
C THR A 62 -7.72 1.08 5.44
N CYS A 63 -7.02 1.54 6.46
CA CYS A 63 -5.89 0.79 7.01
C CYS A 63 -6.37 -0.49 7.66
N GLU A 64 -5.77 -1.61 7.28
CA GLU A 64 -6.13 -2.91 7.86
C GLU A 64 -5.63 -3.07 9.29
N CYS A 65 -4.73 -2.21 9.73
CA CYS A 65 -4.16 -2.28 11.07
C CYS A 65 -4.92 -1.38 12.05
N CYS A 66 -4.94 -0.07 11.81
CA CYS A 66 -5.54 0.88 12.77
C CYS A 66 -6.95 1.31 12.37
N GLY A 67 -7.39 0.97 11.18
CA GLY A 67 -8.75 1.29 10.74
C GLY A 67 -8.97 2.71 10.23
N VAL A 68 -7.91 3.52 10.13
CA VAL A 68 -8.09 4.88 9.63
C VAL A 68 -8.55 4.83 8.18
N HIS A 69 -9.53 5.64 7.85
CA HIS A 69 -10.06 5.76 6.49
C HIS A 69 -9.67 7.12 5.92
N ILE A 70 -9.16 7.09 4.70
CA ILE A 70 -8.81 8.31 3.97
C ILE A 70 -9.91 8.57 2.95
N ASP A 71 -10.69 9.62 3.17
CA ASP A 71 -11.79 9.97 2.29
C ASP A 71 -11.46 11.05 1.26
N ASP A 72 -10.34 11.75 1.45
CA ASP A 72 -9.89 12.79 0.52
C ASP A 72 -8.94 12.18 -0.50
N PRO A 73 -9.31 12.16 -1.79
CA PRO A 73 -8.43 11.59 -2.82
C PRO A 73 -7.03 12.21 -2.87
N TYR A 74 -6.88 13.45 -2.45
CA TYR A 74 -5.56 14.08 -2.42
C TYR A 74 -4.65 13.48 -1.36
N ASP A 75 -5.20 12.73 -0.41
CA ASP A 75 -4.45 12.08 0.65
C ASP A 75 -4.27 10.57 0.41
N TYR A 76 -4.76 10.04 -0.69
CA TYR A 76 -4.69 8.61 -0.97
C TYR A 76 -3.25 8.08 -0.97
N TYR A 77 -2.28 8.93 -1.26
CA TYR A 77 -0.88 8.51 -1.25
C TYR A 77 -0.36 8.17 0.15
N TYR A 78 -1.08 8.53 1.19
CA TYR A 78 -0.73 8.12 2.56
C TYR A 78 -1.11 6.68 2.85
N MET A 79 -1.95 6.07 2.00
CA MET A 79 -2.30 4.66 2.14
C MET A 79 -1.37 3.84 1.27
N HIS A 80 -0.64 2.93 1.88
CA HIS A 80 0.35 2.10 1.21
C HIS A 80 -0.12 0.66 1.13
N VAL A 81 0.49 -0.12 0.23
CA VAL A 81 0.30 -1.56 0.19
C VAL A 81 1.64 -2.19 0.55
N HIS A 82 1.62 -3.01 1.59
CA HIS A 82 2.80 -3.64 2.14
C HIS A 82 2.86 -5.10 1.71
N HIS A 83 4.04 -5.56 1.29
CA HIS A 83 4.30 -6.97 1.02
C HIS A 83 4.68 -7.63 2.34
N ILE A 84 3.81 -8.53 2.83
CA ILE A 84 3.95 -9.11 4.17
C ILE A 84 5.28 -9.83 4.35
N ASN A 85 5.67 -10.64 3.35
CA ASN A 85 6.93 -11.40 3.44
C ASN A 85 8.15 -10.62 2.95
N GLY A 86 7.99 -9.36 2.55
CA GLY A 86 9.08 -8.55 2.05
C GLY A 86 9.45 -8.79 0.59
N ASP A 87 8.85 -9.78 -0.05
CA ASP A 87 9.11 -10.08 -1.46
C ASP A 87 8.23 -9.20 -2.34
N LYS A 88 8.82 -8.16 -2.89
CA LYS A 88 8.11 -7.18 -3.71
C LYS A 88 7.62 -7.73 -5.05
N THR A 89 8.00 -8.93 -5.40
CA THR A 89 7.52 -9.60 -6.62
C THR A 89 6.33 -10.50 -6.35
N ASN A 90 6.03 -10.78 -5.09
CA ASN A 90 4.91 -11.63 -4.71
C ASN A 90 3.70 -10.76 -4.44
N ASN A 91 2.88 -10.55 -5.46
CA ASN A 91 1.72 -9.65 -5.42
C ASN A 91 0.40 -10.38 -5.16
N ARG A 92 0.46 -11.59 -4.60
CA ARG A 92 -0.76 -12.27 -4.19
C ARG A 92 -1.48 -11.47 -3.12
N LYS A 93 -2.79 -11.44 -3.17
CA LYS A 93 -3.57 -10.74 -2.16
C LYS A 93 -3.27 -11.23 -0.75
N SER A 94 -3.00 -12.52 -0.59
CA SER A 94 -2.64 -13.08 0.72
C SER A 94 -1.33 -12.53 1.26
N ASN A 95 -0.48 -11.97 0.39
CA ASN A 95 0.80 -11.36 0.78
C ASN A 95 0.75 -9.85 0.86
N LEU A 96 -0.42 -9.25 0.68
CA LEU A 96 -0.56 -7.79 0.68
C LEU A 96 -1.38 -7.32 1.86
N ARG A 97 -1.06 -6.13 2.34
CA ARG A 97 -1.85 -5.44 3.35
C ARG A 97 -1.91 -3.96 3.03
N CYS A 98 -3.10 -3.40 3.20
CA CYS A 98 -3.31 -1.97 3.03
C CYS A 98 -3.05 -1.30 4.37
N LEU A 99 -2.01 -0.47 4.45
CA LEU A 99 -1.59 0.17 5.70
C LEU A 99 -1.41 1.66 5.47
N CYS A 100 -1.88 2.47 6.42
CA CYS A 100 -1.55 3.88 6.38
C CYS A 100 -0.05 4.04 6.64
N ILE A 101 0.48 5.19 6.23
CA ILE A 101 1.92 5.44 6.34
C ILE A 101 2.41 5.27 7.79
N ARG A 102 1.58 5.62 8.77
CA ARG A 102 1.93 5.46 10.18
C ARG A 102 2.13 4.00 10.57
N CYS A 103 1.17 3.14 10.21
CA CYS A 103 1.28 1.71 10.52
C CYS A 103 2.37 1.04 9.70
N HIS A 104 2.49 1.41 8.44
CA HIS A 104 3.54 0.88 7.56
C HIS A 104 4.93 1.19 8.10
N SER A 105 5.10 2.37 8.69
CA SER A 105 6.39 2.76 9.26
C SER A 105 6.78 1.96 10.49
N GLN A 106 5.87 1.18 11.05
CA GLN A 106 6.09 0.44 12.29
C GLN A 106 6.08 -1.06 12.12
N VAL A 107 5.99 -1.58 10.89
CA VAL A 107 5.80 -3.02 10.68
C VAL A 107 7.02 -3.85 11.05
N ASP A 108 8.23 -3.32 10.91
CA ASP A 108 9.46 -4.00 11.29
C ASP A 108 10.58 -2.98 11.49
N GLU A 109 11.74 -3.47 11.94
CA GLU A 109 12.87 -2.59 12.23
C GLU A 109 13.40 -1.85 11.01
N ILE A 110 13.36 -2.49 9.86
CA ILE A 110 13.84 -1.86 8.62
C ILE A 110 12.94 -0.68 8.26
N HIS A 111 11.61 -0.88 8.33
CA HIS A 111 10.67 0.19 8.04
C HIS A 111 10.75 1.31 9.07
N ILE A 112 10.88 0.96 10.35
CA ILE A 112 11.05 1.96 11.41
C ILE A 112 12.27 2.83 11.10
N SER A 113 13.38 2.22 10.73
CA SER A 113 14.60 2.94 10.39
C SER A 113 14.38 3.83 9.17
N ASN A 114 13.80 3.27 8.10
CA ASN A 114 13.61 3.99 6.85
C ASN A 114 12.68 5.19 6.98
N PHE A 115 11.65 5.07 7.81
CA PHE A 115 10.65 6.13 7.99
C PHE A 115 11.01 7.11 9.10
N SER A 116 12.14 6.92 9.77
CA SER A 116 12.55 7.79 10.87
C SER A 116 13.39 8.99 10.43
N LYS A 117 13.62 9.13 9.13
CA LYS A 117 14.52 10.18 8.62
C LYS A 117 14.06 10.68 7.27
N GLY A 118 14.52 11.89 6.91
CA GLY A 118 14.29 12.48 5.60
C GLY A 118 12.84 12.80 5.31
N ALA A 119 12.49 12.75 4.03
CA ALA A 119 11.14 13.09 3.58
C ALA A 119 10.09 12.14 4.13
N LYS A 120 10.43 10.89 4.34
CA LYS A 120 9.48 9.92 4.87
C LYS A 120 9.04 10.26 6.29
N ARG A 121 9.99 10.72 7.11
CA ARG A 121 9.66 11.17 8.47
C ARG A 121 8.69 12.35 8.44
N ILE A 122 8.91 13.27 7.54
CA ILE A 122 8.04 14.43 7.38
C ILE A 122 6.63 14.01 6.96
N LEU A 123 6.54 13.06 6.02
CA LEU A 123 5.25 12.56 5.56
C LEU A 123 4.47 11.89 6.69
N VAL A 124 5.15 11.08 7.50
CA VAL A 124 4.50 10.44 8.66
C VAL A 124 3.98 11.50 9.63
N SER A 125 4.79 12.51 9.88
CA SER A 125 4.42 13.61 10.78
C SER A 125 3.19 14.35 10.26
N GLN A 126 3.18 14.67 8.98
CA GLN A 126 2.05 15.35 8.34
C GLN A 126 0.77 14.51 8.42
N PHE A 127 0.91 13.22 8.17
CA PHE A 127 -0.23 12.31 8.27
C PHE A 127 -0.77 12.26 9.69
N ASN A 128 0.11 12.19 10.67
CA ASN A 128 -0.29 12.14 12.09
C ASN A 128 -1.05 13.39 12.51
N GLU A 129 -0.69 14.54 11.96
CA GLU A 129 -1.40 15.78 12.24
C GLU A 129 -2.80 15.77 11.65
N LYS A 130 -2.92 15.31 10.41
CA LYS A 130 -4.18 15.33 9.69
C LYS A 130 -5.12 14.21 10.12
N TYR A 131 -4.58 13.05 10.46
CA TYR A 131 -5.34 11.86 10.85
C TYR A 131 -4.81 11.37 12.20
N PRO A 132 -5.13 12.06 13.31
CA PRO A 132 -4.60 11.65 14.62
C PRO A 132 -5.00 10.24 14.97
N HIS A 133 -4.08 9.50 15.57
CA HIS A 133 -4.34 8.15 15.99
C HIS A 133 -5.27 8.11 17.18
N LYS A 134 -6.44 7.55 16.99
CA LYS A 134 -7.43 7.40 18.05
C LYS A 134 -7.17 6.09 18.77
N THR A 135 -6.47 6.14 19.89
CA THR A 135 -6.33 4.95 20.71
C THR A 135 -7.51 4.89 21.66
N PRO A 136 -8.18 3.81 21.68
CA PRO A 136 -9.28 3.64 22.62
C PRO A 136 -8.74 3.59 24.03
N HIS A 137 -8.13 3.67 24.04
CA HIS A 137 -7.57 3.54 25.07
C HIS A 137 -7.07 4.45 25.48
N ASP A 138 -6.97 4.88 24.59
CA ASP A 138 -6.31 5.87 25.02
C ASP A 138 -6.86 6.24 26.18
N GLY A 139 -7.06 5.45 25.85
CA GLY A 139 -7.65 5.47 26.45
C GLY A 139 -7.69 4.95 26.89
N LYS A 140 -7.54 4.74 26.95
CA LYS A 140 -7.63 4.33 27.53
C LYS A 140 -7.36 3.90 27.91
N SER A 141 -7.24 3.96 27.66
CA SER A 141 -7.05 3.68 27.98
C SER A 141 -6.90 3.53 28.35
N LEU A 142 -6.91 3.75 28.41
CA LEU A 142 -6.95 3.82 28.89
C LEU A 142 -7.00 3.67 29.39
#